data_aae7e4ee70872d9a5f29c4dd49f800b9
#
_entry.id   aae7e4ee70872d9a5f29c4dd49f800b9
#
_cell.length_a   1.000
_cell.length_b   1.000
_cell.length_c   1.000
_cell.angle_alpha   90.00
_cell.angle_beta   90.00
_cell.angle_gamma   90.00
#
_symmetry.space_group_name_H-M   'P 1'
#
loop_
_entity.id
_entity.type
_entity.pdbx_description
1 polymer ?
#
loop_
_entity_poly.entity_id
_entity_poly.type
_entity_poly.pdbx_seq_one_letter_code
_entity_poly.pdbx_strand_id
1 'polypeptide(L)'
;MSTGASIIVVVAAAVLVIALAAALVVGIARVREGGRNRALRRHFGPEYDLTVARHAGDAQAAERELDERLRRHGHLKTQPLSGELRERYVAEWAGVQEEFIEQPARAAADADQLLARLAHDRGFPSDRYDEQVAALSVHHADSVQGYRQLHAATLRAREGRSDTEELREAVVHARVLFEDLVKPPPHNGDGHGVAQKHHHRGGGTRNWFGTRPAHTHMRWAMRGGHAGRGDV
;
A
#
# COMPACT_ATOMS: atom_id res chain seq x y z
N MET A 1 70.64 2.38 22.99
CA MET A 1 69.63 1.33 22.61
C MET A 1 68.19 1.70 22.92
N SER A 2 67.83 2.94 23.31
CA SER A 2 66.49 3.34 23.71
C SER A 2 65.65 3.96 22.59
N THR A 3 66.27 4.54 21.56
CA THR A 3 65.54 5.28 20.51
C THR A 3 64.67 4.36 19.61
N GLY A 4 65.20 3.16 19.27
CA GLY A 4 64.44 2.18 18.45
C GLY A 4 63.17 1.63 19.16
N ALA A 5 63.30 1.35 20.46
CA ALA A 5 62.18 0.86 21.25
C ALA A 5 61.03 1.94 21.36
N SER A 6 61.41 3.20 21.51
CA SER A 6 60.43 4.31 21.57
C SER A 6 59.70 4.51 20.24
N ILE A 7 60.39 4.35 19.10
CA ILE A 7 59.74 4.44 17.78
C ILE A 7 58.75 3.28 17.57
N ILE A 8 59.08 2.06 17.95
CA ILE A 8 58.20 0.91 17.86
C ILE A 8 56.93 1.10 18.70
N VAL A 9 57.07 1.62 19.94
CA VAL A 9 55.93 1.89 20.82
C VAL A 9 55.00 2.98 20.23
N VAL A 10 55.55 4.05 19.67
CA VAL A 10 54.80 5.13 19.03
C VAL A 10 54.02 4.62 17.80
N VAL A 11 54.71 3.81 16.96
CA VAL A 11 54.05 3.21 15.77
C VAL A 11 52.96 2.23 16.19
N ALA A 12 53.19 1.39 17.18
CA ALA A 12 52.15 0.48 17.71
C ALA A 12 50.96 1.21 18.29
N ALA A 13 51.19 2.30 19.03
CA ALA A 13 50.12 3.14 19.56
C ALA A 13 49.31 3.82 18.43
N ALA A 14 49.98 4.34 17.39
CA ALA A 14 49.32 4.93 16.24
C ALA A 14 48.44 3.92 15.48
N VAL A 15 48.93 2.71 15.25
CA VAL A 15 48.20 1.61 14.61
C VAL A 15 46.97 1.24 15.47
N LEU A 16 47.10 1.15 16.77
CA LEU A 16 46.00 0.86 17.70
C LEU A 16 44.91 1.93 17.63
N VAL A 17 45.31 3.20 17.64
CA VAL A 17 44.33 4.32 17.54
C VAL A 17 43.59 4.29 16.20
N ILE A 18 44.28 4.02 15.09
CA ILE A 18 43.65 3.90 13.77
C ILE A 18 42.66 2.70 13.76
N ALA A 19 43.06 1.56 14.31
CA ALA A 19 42.20 0.38 14.39
C ALA A 19 40.95 0.63 15.23
N LEU A 20 41.08 1.31 16.38
CA LEU A 20 39.95 1.69 17.23
C LEU A 20 39.02 2.71 16.54
N ALA A 21 39.61 3.69 15.83
CA ALA A 21 38.78 4.66 15.05
C ALA A 21 38.04 3.97 13.92
N ALA A 22 38.67 3.04 13.20
CA ALA A 22 38.02 2.25 12.15
C ALA A 22 36.90 1.37 12.73
N ALA A 23 37.12 0.69 13.84
CA ALA A 23 36.12 -0.13 14.53
C ALA A 23 34.91 0.73 15.02
N LEU A 24 35.16 1.92 15.52
CA LEU A 24 34.13 2.87 15.93
C LEU A 24 33.29 3.33 14.75
N VAL A 25 33.91 3.71 13.63
CA VAL A 25 33.20 4.11 12.41
C VAL A 25 32.32 2.98 11.87
N VAL A 26 32.86 1.75 11.81
CA VAL A 26 32.09 0.57 11.40
C VAL A 26 30.96 0.27 12.37
N GLY A 27 31.19 0.39 13.67
CA GLY A 27 30.15 0.21 14.70
C GLY A 27 29.00 1.21 14.56
N ILE A 28 29.33 2.49 14.39
CA ILE A 28 28.33 3.55 14.17
C ILE A 28 27.55 3.33 12.87
N ALA A 29 28.21 2.91 11.78
CA ALA A 29 27.56 2.61 10.52
C ALA A 29 26.54 1.47 10.68
N ARG A 30 26.92 0.35 11.33
CA ARG A 30 26.02 -0.78 11.58
C ARG A 30 24.80 -0.43 12.46
N VAL A 31 24.99 0.40 13.49
CA VAL A 31 23.88 0.85 14.35
C VAL A 31 22.92 1.75 13.56
N ARG A 32 23.43 2.63 12.71
CA ARG A 32 22.61 3.49 11.84
C ARG A 32 21.83 2.68 10.80
N GLU A 33 22.47 1.67 10.18
CA GLU A 33 21.80 0.76 9.24
C GLU A 33 20.65 0.00 9.93
N GLY A 34 20.90 -0.60 11.11
CA GLY A 34 19.87 -1.29 11.86
C GLY A 34 18.68 -0.41 12.26
N GLY A 35 18.91 0.87 12.56
CA GLY A 35 17.85 1.84 12.84
C GLY A 35 17.03 2.20 11.59
N ARG A 36 17.71 2.41 10.46
CA ARG A 36 17.08 2.73 9.17
C ARG A 36 16.21 1.58 8.67
N ASN A 37 16.71 0.35 8.75
CA ASN A 37 15.98 -0.85 8.33
C ASN A 37 14.67 -1.03 9.11
N ARG A 38 14.68 -0.79 10.42
CA ARG A 38 13.44 -0.81 11.22
C ARG A 38 12.48 0.31 10.84
N ALA A 39 12.98 1.47 10.45
CA ALA A 39 12.15 2.59 10.01
C ALA A 39 11.49 2.28 8.65
N LEU A 40 12.24 1.73 7.68
CA LEU A 40 11.71 1.30 6.39
C LEU A 40 10.67 0.19 6.56
N ARG A 41 10.95 -0.85 7.37
CA ARG A 41 9.96 -1.91 7.66
C ARG A 41 8.67 -1.37 8.28
N ARG A 42 8.76 -0.41 9.18
CA ARG A 42 7.57 0.21 9.78
C ARG A 42 6.81 1.09 8.80
N HIS A 43 7.52 1.80 7.93
CA HIS A 43 6.90 2.70 6.95
C HIS A 43 6.21 1.92 5.82
N PHE A 44 6.87 0.90 5.29
CA PHE A 44 6.39 0.14 4.14
C PHE A 44 5.59 -1.12 4.51
N GLY A 45 5.60 -1.56 5.77
CA GLY A 45 4.82 -2.73 6.19
C GLY A 45 4.98 -3.94 5.26
N PRO A 46 3.87 -4.50 4.74
CA PRO A 46 3.90 -5.65 3.82
C PRO A 46 4.67 -5.39 2.52
N GLU A 47 4.72 -4.15 2.05
CA GLU A 47 5.45 -3.76 0.84
C GLU A 47 6.96 -3.98 0.99
N TYR A 48 7.51 -3.87 2.21
CA TYR A 48 8.89 -4.19 2.48
C TYR A 48 9.20 -5.65 2.14
N ASP A 49 8.41 -6.58 2.67
CA ASP A 49 8.64 -8.02 2.46
C ASP A 49 8.43 -8.42 0.99
N LEU A 50 7.47 -7.82 0.30
CA LEU A 50 7.27 -7.99 -1.14
C LEU A 50 8.47 -7.47 -1.96
N THR A 51 9.06 -6.35 -1.55
CA THR A 51 10.26 -5.82 -2.23
C THR A 51 11.47 -6.72 -2.00
N VAL A 52 11.66 -7.25 -0.78
CA VAL A 52 12.71 -8.25 -0.49
C VAL A 52 12.53 -9.50 -1.36
N ALA A 53 11.29 -10.01 -1.49
CA ALA A 53 11.01 -11.16 -2.35
C ALA A 53 11.33 -10.89 -3.82
N ARG A 54 11.04 -9.70 -4.35
CA ARG A 54 11.40 -9.29 -5.73
C ARG A 54 12.92 -9.23 -5.96
N HIS A 55 13.68 -8.93 -4.92
CA HIS A 55 15.15 -8.97 -4.94
C HIS A 55 15.72 -10.33 -4.55
N ALA A 56 14.96 -11.42 -4.72
CA ALA A 56 15.40 -12.79 -4.42
C ALA A 56 15.94 -12.97 -2.97
N GLY A 57 15.43 -12.20 -2.01
CA GLY A 57 15.83 -12.24 -0.61
C GLY A 57 16.98 -11.26 -0.25
N ASP A 58 17.53 -10.50 -1.21
CA ASP A 58 18.51 -9.46 -0.92
C ASP A 58 17.85 -8.25 -0.24
N ALA A 59 17.83 -8.28 1.09
CA ALA A 59 17.25 -7.20 1.90
C ALA A 59 17.97 -5.86 1.67
N GLN A 60 19.28 -5.86 1.42
CA GLN A 60 20.02 -4.62 1.22
C GLN A 60 19.68 -3.96 -0.13
N ALA A 61 19.46 -4.75 -1.19
CA ALA A 61 19.00 -4.25 -2.47
C ALA A 61 17.57 -3.70 -2.36
N ALA A 62 16.67 -4.41 -1.67
CA ALA A 62 15.31 -3.96 -1.40
C ALA A 62 15.27 -2.64 -0.61
N GLU A 63 16.08 -2.52 0.44
CA GLU A 63 16.20 -1.31 1.25
C GLU A 63 16.68 -0.10 0.44
N ARG A 64 17.64 -0.31 -0.47
CA ARG A 64 18.09 0.76 -1.39
C ARG A 64 16.97 1.22 -2.31
N GLU A 65 16.18 0.30 -2.86
CA GLU A 65 15.03 0.61 -3.70
C GLU A 65 13.97 1.39 -2.91
N LEU A 66 13.60 0.93 -1.71
CA LEU A 66 12.60 1.58 -0.86
C LEU A 66 13.03 2.98 -0.41
N ASP A 67 14.31 3.14 -0.07
CA ASP A 67 14.91 4.43 0.28
C ASP A 67 14.85 5.42 -0.90
N GLU A 68 15.11 4.94 -2.12
CA GLU A 68 15.01 5.73 -3.34
C GLU A 68 13.58 6.15 -3.64
N ARG A 69 12.58 5.24 -3.46
CA ARG A 69 11.17 5.58 -3.58
C ARG A 69 10.76 6.65 -2.56
N LEU A 70 11.19 6.50 -1.31
CA LEU A 70 10.90 7.46 -0.25
C LEU A 70 11.51 8.84 -0.56
N ARG A 71 12.74 8.88 -1.09
CA ARG A 71 13.38 10.15 -1.51
C ARG A 71 12.64 10.81 -2.65
N ARG A 72 12.20 10.06 -3.67
CA ARG A 72 11.50 10.59 -4.84
C ARG A 72 10.08 11.03 -4.52
N HIS A 73 9.36 10.25 -3.74
CA HIS A 73 7.91 10.43 -3.60
C HIS A 73 7.46 10.81 -2.18
N GLY A 74 8.33 10.70 -1.16
CA GLY A 74 7.95 10.99 0.22
C GLY A 74 7.50 12.43 0.49
N HIS A 75 7.86 13.37 -0.39
CA HIS A 75 7.44 14.77 -0.30
C HIS A 75 6.12 15.08 -1.01
N LEU A 76 5.53 14.11 -1.72
CA LEU A 76 4.26 14.30 -2.41
C LEU A 76 3.16 14.64 -1.40
N LYS A 77 2.40 15.69 -1.72
CA LYS A 77 1.21 16.07 -0.95
C LYS A 77 -0.02 15.60 -1.70
N THR A 78 -0.77 14.72 -1.06
CA THR A 78 -2.03 14.24 -1.64
C THR A 78 -3.04 15.39 -1.76
N GLN A 79 -3.65 15.51 -2.93
CA GLN A 79 -4.69 16.49 -3.20
C GLN A 79 -6.03 16.02 -2.61
N PRO A 80 -6.80 16.90 -1.94
CA PRO A 80 -8.14 16.55 -1.49
C PRO A 80 -9.09 16.46 -2.69
N LEU A 81 -9.95 15.44 -2.72
CA LEU A 81 -11.05 15.39 -3.69
C LEU A 81 -12.18 16.30 -3.25
N SER A 82 -12.82 16.99 -4.20
CA SER A 82 -14.09 17.66 -3.94
C SER A 82 -15.19 16.62 -3.58
N GLY A 83 -16.24 17.05 -2.90
CA GLY A 83 -17.38 16.17 -2.59
C GLY A 83 -17.99 15.55 -3.84
N GLU A 84 -18.23 16.36 -4.87
CA GLU A 84 -18.79 15.93 -6.15
C GLU A 84 -17.89 14.92 -6.87
N LEU A 85 -16.57 15.16 -6.91
CA LEU A 85 -15.63 14.25 -7.55
C LEU A 85 -15.56 12.91 -6.81
N ARG A 86 -15.63 12.94 -5.48
CA ARG A 86 -15.68 11.72 -4.66
C ARG A 86 -16.94 10.91 -4.94
N GLU A 87 -18.11 11.55 -4.96
CA GLU A 87 -19.38 10.90 -5.25
C GLU A 87 -19.37 10.26 -6.65
N ARG A 88 -18.79 10.95 -7.63
CA ARG A 88 -18.62 10.41 -8.98
C ARG A 88 -17.75 9.15 -8.98
N TYR A 89 -16.58 9.15 -8.31
CA TYR A 89 -15.74 7.96 -8.23
C TYR A 89 -16.43 6.80 -7.51
N VAL A 90 -17.19 7.07 -6.46
CA VAL A 90 -18.00 6.05 -5.77
C VAL A 90 -19.06 5.45 -6.70
N ALA A 91 -19.74 6.28 -7.48
CA ALA A 91 -20.73 5.81 -8.46
C ALA A 91 -20.08 5.01 -9.60
N GLU A 92 -18.93 5.46 -10.14
CA GLU A 92 -18.17 4.72 -11.15
C GLU A 92 -17.72 3.36 -10.63
N TRP A 93 -17.25 3.28 -9.37
CA TRP A 93 -16.87 2.00 -8.75
C TRP A 93 -18.08 1.06 -8.59
N ALA A 94 -19.24 1.57 -8.22
CA ALA A 94 -20.48 0.78 -8.16
C ALA A 94 -20.83 0.23 -9.55
N GLY A 95 -20.73 1.04 -10.60
CA GLY A 95 -20.94 0.60 -11.98
C GLY A 95 -19.98 -0.53 -12.41
N VAL A 96 -18.70 -0.46 -12.02
CA VAL A 96 -17.72 -1.55 -12.24
C VAL A 96 -18.21 -2.85 -11.60
N GLN A 97 -18.72 -2.79 -10.36
CA GLN A 97 -19.22 -3.97 -9.65
C GLN A 97 -20.46 -4.59 -10.32
N GLU A 98 -21.37 -3.76 -10.85
CA GLU A 98 -22.54 -4.21 -11.60
C GLU A 98 -22.13 -4.85 -12.94
N GLU A 99 -21.24 -4.19 -13.68
CA GLU A 99 -20.73 -4.70 -14.96
C GLU A 99 -19.97 -6.01 -14.84
N PHE A 100 -19.32 -6.23 -13.68
CA PHE A 100 -18.54 -7.46 -13.44
C PHE A 100 -19.35 -8.74 -13.60
N ILE A 101 -20.66 -8.69 -13.35
CA ILE A 101 -21.56 -9.85 -13.46
C ILE A 101 -21.63 -10.36 -14.91
N GLU A 102 -21.68 -9.44 -15.87
CA GLU A 102 -21.85 -9.78 -17.28
C GLU A 102 -20.52 -9.79 -18.07
N GLN A 103 -19.62 -8.87 -17.72
CA GLN A 103 -18.37 -8.64 -18.47
C GLN A 103 -17.15 -8.51 -17.52
N PRO A 104 -16.72 -9.59 -16.83
CA PRO A 104 -15.70 -9.52 -15.79
C PRO A 104 -14.35 -8.94 -16.26
N ALA A 105 -13.91 -9.30 -17.48
CA ALA A 105 -12.64 -8.81 -18.02
C ALA A 105 -12.68 -7.30 -18.32
N ARG A 106 -13.82 -6.80 -18.80
CA ARG A 106 -14.02 -5.38 -19.06
C ARG A 106 -14.13 -4.59 -17.75
N ALA A 107 -14.95 -5.06 -16.82
CA ALA A 107 -15.10 -4.43 -15.51
C ALA A 107 -13.77 -4.34 -14.75
N ALA A 108 -12.93 -5.37 -14.83
CA ALA A 108 -11.58 -5.32 -14.25
C ALA A 108 -10.68 -4.27 -14.94
N ALA A 109 -10.77 -4.14 -16.27
CA ALA A 109 -10.03 -3.12 -17.02
C ALA A 109 -10.53 -1.70 -16.66
N ASP A 110 -11.83 -1.52 -16.48
CA ASP A 110 -12.42 -0.25 -16.08
C ASP A 110 -12.06 0.12 -14.63
N ALA A 111 -11.98 -0.87 -13.71
CA ALA A 111 -11.46 -0.69 -12.36
C ALA A 111 -9.98 -0.24 -12.35
N ASP A 112 -9.13 -0.86 -13.17
CA ASP A 112 -7.72 -0.50 -13.30
C ASP A 112 -7.54 0.95 -13.77
N GLN A 113 -8.28 1.36 -14.81
CA GLN A 113 -8.28 2.72 -15.31
C GLN A 113 -8.86 3.73 -14.30
N LEU A 114 -9.91 3.36 -13.59
CA LEU A 114 -10.52 4.20 -12.56
C LEU A 114 -9.54 4.48 -11.45
N LEU A 115 -8.81 3.48 -10.97
CA LEU A 115 -7.77 3.65 -9.95
C LEU A 115 -6.63 4.53 -10.44
N ALA A 116 -6.20 4.37 -11.69
CA ALA A 116 -5.16 5.21 -12.28
C ALA A 116 -5.57 6.69 -12.31
N ARG A 117 -6.81 6.99 -12.76
CA ARG A 117 -7.35 8.36 -12.76
C ARG A 117 -7.51 8.93 -11.35
N LEU A 118 -8.07 8.12 -10.43
CA LEU A 118 -8.27 8.53 -9.03
C LEU A 118 -6.93 8.86 -8.37
N ALA A 119 -5.89 8.04 -8.58
CA ALA A 119 -4.55 8.31 -8.07
C ALA A 119 -3.99 9.61 -8.67
N HIS A 120 -4.18 9.86 -9.97
CA HIS A 120 -3.79 11.10 -10.61
C HIS A 120 -4.47 12.33 -9.98
N ASP A 121 -5.78 12.28 -9.80
CA ASP A 121 -6.56 13.37 -9.19
C ASP A 121 -6.19 13.60 -7.70
N ARG A 122 -5.61 12.57 -7.07
CA ARG A 122 -5.01 12.66 -5.73
C ARG A 122 -3.59 13.24 -5.74
N GLY A 123 -3.03 13.56 -6.91
CA GLY A 123 -1.70 14.16 -7.07
C GLY A 123 -0.56 13.16 -7.24
N PHE A 124 -0.84 11.87 -7.48
CA PHE A 124 0.19 10.89 -7.82
C PHE A 124 0.57 10.97 -9.29
N PRO A 125 1.82 10.59 -9.67
CA PRO A 125 2.26 10.56 -11.07
C PRO A 125 1.31 9.71 -11.95
N SER A 126 1.14 10.10 -13.21
CA SER A 126 0.25 9.39 -14.15
C SER A 126 0.94 8.99 -15.47
N ASP A 127 2.15 9.46 -15.72
CA ASP A 127 2.83 9.26 -17.00
C ASP A 127 3.19 7.80 -17.26
N ARG A 128 3.52 7.07 -16.19
CA ARG A 128 3.91 5.65 -16.23
C ARG A 128 3.35 4.90 -15.03
N TYR A 129 2.81 3.72 -15.28
CA TYR A 129 2.28 2.83 -14.24
C TYR A 129 3.29 2.56 -13.12
N ASP A 130 4.54 2.19 -13.47
CA ASP A 130 5.57 1.87 -12.49
C ASP A 130 5.87 3.04 -11.55
N GLU A 131 5.90 4.26 -12.08
CA GLU A 131 6.14 5.47 -11.30
C GLU A 131 4.96 5.79 -10.39
N GLN A 132 3.73 5.62 -10.89
CA GLN A 132 2.52 5.77 -10.09
C GLN A 132 2.49 4.78 -8.92
N VAL A 133 2.76 3.50 -9.20
CA VAL A 133 2.81 2.45 -8.17
C VAL A 133 3.95 2.69 -7.18
N ALA A 134 5.12 3.16 -7.63
CA ALA A 134 6.22 3.52 -6.74
C ALA A 134 5.82 4.64 -5.77
N ALA A 135 5.15 5.68 -6.26
CA ALA A 135 4.64 6.78 -5.44
C ALA A 135 3.54 6.31 -4.48
N LEU A 136 2.56 5.53 -4.97
CA LEU A 136 1.50 4.94 -4.14
C LEU A 136 2.07 4.05 -3.05
N SER A 137 3.13 3.28 -3.32
CA SER A 137 3.75 2.39 -2.32
C SER A 137 4.38 3.14 -1.14
N VAL A 138 4.70 4.42 -1.29
CA VAL A 138 5.22 5.27 -0.21
C VAL A 138 4.10 5.76 0.70
N HIS A 139 2.91 6.05 0.16
CA HIS A 139 1.80 6.65 0.89
C HIS A 139 0.69 5.67 1.27
N HIS A 140 0.57 4.56 0.53
CA HIS A 140 -0.47 3.54 0.64
C HIS A 140 0.15 2.13 0.59
N ALA A 141 1.22 1.90 1.37
CA ALA A 141 2.00 0.66 1.37
C ALA A 141 1.15 -0.59 1.64
N ASP A 142 0.13 -0.47 2.49
CA ASP A 142 -0.73 -1.60 2.88
C ASP A 142 -1.77 -1.97 1.81
N SER A 143 -2.13 -1.03 0.91
CA SER A 143 -3.22 -1.21 -0.05
C SER A 143 -2.77 -1.25 -1.52
N VAL A 144 -1.56 -0.78 -1.86
CA VAL A 144 -1.06 -0.72 -3.24
C VAL A 144 -0.93 -2.09 -3.91
N GLN A 145 -0.75 -3.16 -3.13
CA GLN A 145 -0.60 -4.51 -3.68
C GLN A 145 -1.85 -4.98 -4.42
N GLY A 146 -3.05 -4.62 -3.94
CA GLY A 146 -4.30 -4.92 -4.64
C GLY A 146 -4.36 -4.29 -6.03
N TYR A 147 -3.88 -3.07 -6.19
CA TYR A 147 -3.79 -2.41 -7.50
C TYR A 147 -2.81 -3.11 -8.45
N ARG A 148 -1.65 -3.57 -7.94
CA ARG A 148 -0.72 -4.37 -8.76
C ARG A 148 -1.35 -5.68 -9.23
N GLN A 149 -2.09 -6.37 -8.38
CA GLN A 149 -2.79 -7.60 -8.72
C GLN A 149 -3.84 -7.36 -9.78
N LEU A 150 -4.64 -6.31 -9.65
CA LEU A 150 -5.65 -5.93 -10.63
C LEU A 150 -5.01 -5.62 -11.99
N HIS A 151 -3.99 -4.78 -12.04
CA HIS A 151 -3.29 -4.45 -13.27
C HIS A 151 -2.71 -5.69 -13.96
N ALA A 152 -2.04 -6.57 -13.20
CA ALA A 152 -1.49 -7.81 -13.74
C ALA A 152 -2.58 -8.78 -14.25
N ALA A 153 -3.70 -8.92 -13.52
CA ALA A 153 -4.83 -9.75 -13.95
C ALA A 153 -5.48 -9.19 -15.23
N THR A 154 -5.63 -7.86 -15.32
CA THR A 154 -6.16 -7.18 -16.51
C THR A 154 -5.28 -7.42 -17.74
N LEU A 155 -3.95 -7.36 -17.59
CA LEU A 155 -3.03 -7.67 -18.70
C LEU A 155 -3.17 -9.13 -19.14
N ARG A 156 -3.24 -10.08 -18.21
CA ARG A 156 -3.46 -11.50 -18.53
C ARG A 156 -4.82 -11.74 -19.19
N ALA A 157 -5.87 -11.03 -18.76
CA ALA A 157 -7.19 -11.14 -19.38
C ALA A 157 -7.20 -10.69 -20.84
N ARG A 158 -6.47 -9.63 -21.18
CA ARG A 158 -6.31 -9.17 -22.58
C ARG A 158 -5.64 -10.24 -23.47
N GLU A 159 -4.84 -11.10 -22.88
CA GLU A 159 -4.17 -12.21 -23.55
C GLU A 159 -4.98 -13.53 -23.48
N GLY A 160 -6.19 -13.50 -22.93
CA GLY A 160 -7.05 -14.68 -22.73
C GLY A 160 -6.50 -15.67 -21.69
N ARG A 161 -5.67 -15.23 -20.75
CA ARG A 161 -4.95 -16.06 -19.75
C ARG A 161 -5.39 -15.80 -18.32
N SER A 162 -6.56 -15.20 -18.09
CA SER A 162 -7.12 -14.98 -16.76
C SER A 162 -8.54 -15.54 -16.71
N ASP A 163 -8.90 -16.18 -15.60
CA ASP A 163 -10.27 -16.62 -15.37
C ASP A 163 -11.09 -15.58 -14.59
N THR A 164 -12.40 -15.80 -14.50
CA THR A 164 -13.32 -14.88 -13.83
C THR A 164 -13.05 -14.78 -12.33
N GLU A 165 -12.61 -15.85 -11.68
CA GLU A 165 -12.34 -15.85 -10.25
C GLU A 165 -11.07 -15.05 -9.92
N GLU A 166 -10.02 -15.18 -10.71
CA GLU A 166 -8.81 -14.37 -10.59
C GLU A 166 -9.12 -12.87 -10.73
N LEU A 167 -9.96 -12.50 -11.71
CA LEU A 167 -10.39 -11.12 -11.90
C LEU A 167 -11.23 -10.62 -10.71
N ARG A 168 -12.12 -11.46 -10.16
CA ARG A 168 -12.93 -11.13 -9.00
C ARG A 168 -12.07 -10.84 -7.78
N GLU A 169 -11.11 -11.72 -7.47
CA GLU A 169 -10.18 -11.52 -6.36
C GLU A 169 -9.36 -10.24 -6.55
N ALA A 170 -8.87 -10.00 -7.75
CA ALA A 170 -8.09 -8.80 -8.05
C ALA A 170 -8.88 -7.50 -7.84
N VAL A 171 -10.15 -7.43 -8.28
CA VAL A 171 -11.03 -6.28 -8.05
C VAL A 171 -11.33 -6.10 -6.56
N VAL A 172 -11.59 -7.19 -5.83
CA VAL A 172 -11.83 -7.16 -4.38
C VAL A 172 -10.61 -6.61 -3.63
N HIS A 173 -9.41 -7.05 -3.98
CA HIS A 173 -8.18 -6.56 -3.34
C HIS A 173 -7.89 -5.09 -3.71
N ALA A 174 -8.13 -4.71 -4.95
CA ALA A 174 -7.92 -3.33 -5.41
C ALA A 174 -8.89 -2.32 -4.78
N ARG A 175 -10.07 -2.78 -4.33
CA ARG A 175 -11.05 -1.97 -3.61
C ARG A 175 -10.44 -1.30 -2.36
N VAL A 176 -9.51 -1.96 -1.67
CA VAL A 176 -8.87 -1.40 -0.47
C VAL A 176 -8.15 -0.08 -0.79
N LEU A 177 -7.40 -0.06 -1.91
CA LEU A 177 -6.75 1.17 -2.37
C LEU A 177 -7.77 2.22 -2.82
N PHE A 178 -8.82 1.80 -3.53
CA PHE A 178 -9.91 2.71 -3.90
C PHE A 178 -10.51 3.41 -2.68
N GLU A 179 -10.87 2.64 -1.65
CA GLU A 179 -11.43 3.17 -0.40
C GLU A 179 -10.46 4.12 0.31
N ASP A 180 -9.16 3.84 0.29
CA ASP A 180 -8.15 4.72 0.87
C ASP A 180 -8.02 6.04 0.10
N LEU A 181 -8.06 5.98 -1.23
CA LEU A 181 -7.92 7.17 -2.08
C LEU A 181 -9.15 8.07 -2.05
N VAL A 182 -10.37 7.54 -1.88
CA VAL A 182 -11.59 8.36 -1.80
C VAL A 182 -11.83 8.95 -0.41
N LYS A 183 -11.14 8.48 0.64
CA LYS A 183 -11.27 9.06 1.99
C LYS A 183 -10.86 10.54 1.99
N PRO A 184 -11.60 11.40 2.70
CA PRO A 184 -11.15 12.75 2.95
C PRO A 184 -9.83 12.70 3.75
N PRO A 185 -8.89 13.65 3.53
CA PRO A 185 -7.72 13.77 4.39
C PRO A 185 -8.18 13.92 5.85
N PRO A 186 -7.41 13.37 6.81
CA PRO A 186 -7.72 13.60 8.21
C PRO A 186 -7.81 15.11 8.44
N HIS A 187 -8.92 15.58 9.01
CA HIS A 187 -9.03 16.95 9.46
C HIS A 187 -8.00 17.13 10.57
N ASN A 188 -6.90 17.80 10.29
CA ASN A 188 -6.10 18.41 11.32
C ASN A 188 -7.01 19.50 11.92
N GLY A 189 -7.69 19.15 13.01
CA GLY A 189 -8.50 20.06 13.76
C GLY A 189 -7.61 21.19 14.29
N ASP A 190 -7.55 22.30 13.56
CA ASP A 190 -7.12 23.55 14.12
C ASP A 190 -8.09 23.90 15.24
N GLY A 191 -7.61 23.69 16.46
CA GLY A 191 -8.30 24.11 17.66
C GLY A 191 -8.42 25.63 17.71
N HIS A 192 -9.50 26.14 17.17
CA HIS A 192 -10.07 27.42 17.57
C HIS A 192 -11.58 27.23 17.68
N GLY A 193 -11.98 26.67 18.82
CA GLY A 193 -13.37 26.63 19.24
C GLY A 193 -13.86 28.04 19.52
N VAL A 194 -14.58 28.62 18.58
CA VAL A 194 -15.60 29.63 18.92
C VAL A 194 -16.89 28.85 19.19
N ALA A 195 -17.19 28.73 20.46
CA ALA A 195 -18.44 28.16 20.94
C ALA A 195 -19.61 29.00 20.43
N GLN A 196 -20.24 28.56 19.34
CA GLN A 196 -21.57 29.04 18.94
C GLN A 196 -22.60 27.99 19.31
N LYS A 197 -23.22 28.20 20.48
CA LYS A 197 -24.42 27.51 20.92
C LYS A 197 -25.54 27.80 19.92
N HIS A 198 -25.81 26.86 19.03
CA HIS A 198 -27.11 26.79 18.36
C HIS A 198 -27.81 25.52 18.76
N HIS A 199 -28.85 25.71 19.60
CA HIS A 199 -29.91 24.74 19.79
C HIS A 199 -30.57 24.47 18.43
N HIS A 200 -30.40 23.25 17.91
CA HIS A 200 -31.33 22.71 16.93
C HIS A 200 -31.71 21.26 17.25
N ARG A 201 -32.98 21.14 17.43
CA ARG A 201 -33.85 20.02 17.71
C ARG A 201 -33.88 19.07 16.50
N GLY A 202 -33.63 17.79 16.73
CA GLY A 202 -34.19 16.62 16.08
C GLY A 202 -34.03 16.49 14.57
N GLY A 203 -33.24 15.49 14.16
CA GLY A 203 -33.21 14.99 12.79
C GLY A 203 -32.22 13.85 12.71
N GLY A 204 -32.69 12.60 12.83
CA GLY A 204 -31.86 11.42 12.77
C GLY A 204 -31.21 11.27 11.42
N THR A 205 -29.90 11.46 11.36
CA THR A 205 -29.09 11.05 10.21
C THR A 205 -28.56 9.64 10.49
N ARG A 206 -29.01 8.70 9.67
CA ARG A 206 -28.50 7.33 9.68
C ARG A 206 -27.02 7.36 9.38
N ASN A 207 -26.21 6.96 10.37
CA ASN A 207 -24.80 6.65 10.20
C ASN A 207 -24.63 5.55 9.15
N TRP A 208 -24.20 5.90 7.94
CA TRP A 208 -23.94 4.93 6.89
C TRP A 208 -22.53 4.32 6.94
N PHE A 209 -21.69 4.75 7.87
CA PHE A 209 -20.32 4.24 8.05
C PHE A 209 -20.11 3.59 9.42
N GLY A 210 -21.05 2.79 9.87
CA GLY A 210 -20.90 2.11 11.14
C GLY A 210 -21.41 0.69 11.09
N THR A 211 -20.59 -0.24 10.68
CA THR A 211 -20.36 -1.55 11.33
C THR A 211 -19.45 -2.40 10.44
N ARG A 212 -18.29 -2.76 10.97
CA ARG A 212 -17.54 -3.91 10.48
C ARG A 212 -18.42 -5.13 10.59
N PRO A 213 -18.72 -5.87 9.51
CA PRO A 213 -19.32 -7.19 9.69
C PRO A 213 -18.22 -8.12 10.21
N ALA A 214 -18.48 -8.69 11.39
CA ALA A 214 -17.78 -9.86 11.90
C ALA A 214 -17.81 -10.96 10.83
N HIS A 215 -16.72 -11.70 10.75
CA HIS A 215 -16.57 -12.87 9.91
C HIS A 215 -17.74 -13.84 10.10
N THR A 216 -18.67 -13.86 9.16
CA THR A 216 -19.69 -14.88 9.09
C THR A 216 -19.34 -15.77 7.91
N HIS A 217 -18.84 -16.97 8.23
CA HIS A 217 -18.66 -18.05 7.28
C HIS A 217 -20.01 -18.39 6.64
N MET A 218 -20.23 -17.99 5.39
CA MET A 218 -21.33 -18.52 4.58
C MET A 218 -20.99 -19.96 4.20
N ARG A 219 -21.51 -20.90 5.03
CA ARG A 219 -21.64 -22.30 4.63
C ARG A 219 -22.72 -22.37 3.54
N TRP A 220 -22.32 -22.62 2.31
CA TRP A 220 -23.20 -23.08 1.25
C TRP A 220 -23.64 -24.51 1.60
N ALA A 221 -24.86 -24.66 2.10
CA ALA A 221 -25.50 -25.95 2.24
C ALA A 221 -25.92 -26.43 0.85
N MET A 222 -25.19 -27.41 0.32
CA MET A 222 -25.69 -28.25 -0.78
C MET A 222 -26.89 -29.03 -0.28
N ARG A 223 -28.09 -28.66 -0.70
CA ARG A 223 -29.29 -29.45 -0.52
C ARG A 223 -29.36 -30.45 -1.68
N GLY A 224 -28.80 -31.64 -1.49
CA GLY A 224 -29.05 -32.79 -2.35
C GLY A 224 -30.51 -33.22 -2.25
N GLY A 225 -31.28 -33.02 -3.30
CA GLY A 225 -32.60 -33.59 -3.48
C GLY A 225 -32.50 -35.07 -3.87
N HIS A 226 -32.83 -35.92 -2.94
CA HIS A 226 -33.20 -37.30 -3.24
C HIS A 226 -34.61 -37.27 -3.83
N ALA A 227 -34.75 -37.65 -5.09
CA ALA A 227 -36.01 -37.98 -5.69
C ALA A 227 -36.17 -39.51 -5.65
N GLY A 228 -37.27 -39.91 -5.04
CA GLY A 228 -37.59 -41.31 -4.74
C GLY A 228 -37.96 -42.13 -5.97
N ARG A 229 -37.75 -43.37 -5.71
CA ARG A 229 -38.23 -44.58 -6.32
C ARG A 229 -39.76 -44.61 -6.45
N GLY A 230 -40.28 -45.03 -7.57
CA GLY A 230 -41.68 -45.39 -7.79
C GLY A 230 -41.74 -46.51 -8.81
N ASP A 231 -42.11 -47.70 -8.30
CA ASP A 231 -42.46 -48.90 -9.05
C ASP A 231 -43.68 -48.64 -9.95
N VAL A 232 -43.69 -49.22 -11.13
CA VAL A 232 -44.55 -50.30 -11.69
C VAL A 232 -44.04 -50.58 -13.09
#